data_cadae7f7fa1eb7eb5a235c3c89eb6658
#
_entry.id   cadae7f7fa1eb7eb5a235c3c89eb6658
#
_cell.length_a   1.000
_cell.length_b   1.000
_cell.length_c   1.000
_cell.angle_alpha   90.00
_cell.angle_beta   90.00
_cell.angle_gamma   90.00
#
_symmetry.space_group_name_H-M   'P 1'
#
loop_
_entity.id
_entity.type
_entity.pdbx_description
1 polymer ?
#
loop_
_entity_poly.entity_id
_entity_poly.type
_entity_poly.pdbx_seq_one_letter_code
_entity_poly.pdbx_strand_id
1 'polypeptide(L)'
;FSIVLERVPAPLAARITDALESPTIGTGAGPDCDGQVLVVDDAVELSDWTPSFVEEFGDVRAAMRDATGAYADAVASGEFPRAEHGEGVENLDDLY
;
A
#
# COMPACT_ATOMS: atom_id res chain seq x y z
N PHE A 1 14.87 23.03 4.02
CA PHE A 1 14.05 21.90 3.59
C PHE A 1 14.86 20.63 3.53
N SER A 2 14.33 19.60 2.91
CA SER A 2 14.97 18.30 2.78
C SER A 2 15.32 17.99 1.32
N ILE A 3 16.23 17.04 1.13
CA ILE A 3 16.63 16.55 -0.18
C ILE A 3 16.31 15.07 -0.25
N VAL A 4 15.61 14.65 -1.30
CA VAL A 4 15.30 13.24 -1.55
C VAL A 4 16.40 12.63 -2.42
N LEU A 5 16.94 11.50 -1.96
CA LEU A 5 17.94 10.72 -2.69
C LEU A 5 17.30 9.41 -3.12
N GLU A 6 17.00 9.30 -4.42
CA GLU A 6 16.38 8.10 -4.98
C GLU A 6 17.41 7.27 -5.73
N ARG A 7 17.59 6.02 -5.29
CA ARG A 7 18.47 5.03 -5.90
C ARG A 7 19.92 5.52 -6.08
N VAL A 8 20.37 6.35 -5.15
CA VAL A 8 21.77 6.78 -5.06
C VAL A 8 22.58 5.68 -4.36
N PRO A 9 23.78 5.33 -4.85
CA PRO A 9 24.62 4.35 -4.16
C PRO A 9 24.81 4.70 -2.69
N ALA A 10 24.64 3.72 -1.80
CA ALA A 10 24.66 3.94 -0.36
C ALA A 10 25.90 4.70 0.15
N PRO A 11 27.14 4.38 -0.28
CA PRO A 11 28.31 5.15 0.13
C PRO A 11 28.27 6.62 -0.28
N LEU A 12 27.70 6.91 -1.45
CA LEU A 12 27.55 8.29 -1.92
C LEU A 12 26.47 9.02 -1.13
N ALA A 13 25.32 8.35 -0.88
CA ALA A 13 24.25 8.90 -0.06
C ALA A 13 24.74 9.26 1.35
N ALA A 14 25.55 8.40 1.96
CA ALA A 14 26.18 8.68 3.25
C ALA A 14 27.05 9.94 3.22
N ARG A 15 27.88 10.09 2.19
CA ARG A 15 28.74 11.27 2.03
C ARG A 15 27.95 12.54 1.78
N ILE A 16 26.89 12.46 0.99
CA ILE A 16 25.99 13.60 0.75
C ILE A 16 25.33 14.02 2.06
N THR A 17 24.81 13.05 2.81
CA THR A 17 24.13 13.30 4.11
C THR A 17 25.08 13.99 5.08
N ASP A 18 26.32 13.52 5.19
CA ASP A 18 27.32 14.11 6.07
C ASP A 18 27.73 15.53 5.65
N ALA A 19 27.71 15.81 4.36
CA ALA A 19 28.14 17.11 3.81
C ALA A 19 27.08 18.19 3.87
N LEU A 20 25.80 17.82 3.99
CA LEU A 20 24.69 18.76 3.96
C LEU A 20 24.16 19.06 5.38
N GLU A 21 23.75 20.31 5.58
CA GLU A 21 23.01 20.69 6.80
C GLU A 21 21.52 20.35 6.67
N SER A 22 20.99 20.32 5.45
CA SER A 22 19.60 19.94 5.19
C SER A 22 19.42 18.45 5.37
N PRO A 23 18.27 17.99 5.93
CA PRO A 23 18.00 16.57 6.07
C PRO A 23 17.89 15.87 4.70
N THR A 24 18.37 14.64 4.63
CA THR A 24 18.19 13.77 3.47
C THR A 24 17.13 12.71 3.74
N ILE A 25 16.32 12.42 2.72
CA ILE A 25 15.31 11.36 2.75
C ILE A 25 15.66 10.38 1.64
N GLY A 26 15.99 9.15 2.02
CA GLY A 26 16.42 8.13 1.08
C GLY A 26 15.29 7.20 0.67
N THR A 27 15.34 6.75 -0.57
CA THR A 27 14.59 5.62 -1.06
C THR A 27 15.50 4.85 -2.02
N GLY A 28 15.83 3.61 -1.67
CA GLY A 28 16.82 2.84 -2.41
C GLY A 28 18.22 3.44 -2.35
N ALA A 29 18.55 4.19 -1.29
CA ALA A 29 19.82 4.89 -1.13
C ALA A 29 20.62 4.43 0.10
N GLY A 30 20.26 3.31 0.69
CA GLY A 30 20.93 2.75 1.88
C GLY A 30 20.46 3.35 3.18
N PRO A 31 21.05 2.92 4.31
CA PRO A 31 20.56 3.24 5.65
C PRO A 31 21.02 4.58 6.23
N ASP A 32 21.95 5.29 5.59
CA ASP A 32 22.66 6.43 6.18
C ASP A 32 22.05 7.80 5.88
N CYS A 33 20.86 7.84 5.27
CA CYS A 33 20.09 9.08 5.16
C CYS A 33 19.38 9.40 6.48
N ASP A 34 19.00 10.67 6.66
CA ASP A 34 18.33 11.10 7.91
C ASP A 34 16.92 10.51 8.03
N GLY A 35 16.24 10.26 6.91
CA GLY A 35 14.93 9.63 6.86
C GLY A 35 14.81 8.69 5.67
N GLN A 36 13.72 7.93 5.64
CA GLN A 36 13.42 6.98 4.58
C GLN A 36 11.99 7.19 4.08
N VAL A 37 11.79 6.96 2.80
CA VAL A 37 10.45 6.93 2.21
C VAL A 37 10.31 5.66 1.37
N LEU A 38 9.13 5.07 1.41
CA LEU A 38 8.81 3.89 0.62
C LEU A 38 7.38 4.02 0.12
N VAL A 39 7.15 3.64 -1.14
CA VAL A 39 5.78 3.58 -1.69
C VAL A 39 4.98 2.55 -0.91
N VAL A 40 3.80 2.93 -0.44
CA VAL A 40 2.96 2.05 0.38
C VAL A 40 2.61 0.74 -0.35
N ASP A 41 2.36 0.82 -1.65
CA ASP A 41 2.04 -0.37 -2.47
C ASP A 41 3.17 -1.41 -2.43
N ASP A 42 4.42 -0.94 -2.39
CA ASP A 42 5.60 -1.81 -2.31
C ASP A 42 5.77 -2.35 -0.88
N ALA A 43 5.57 -1.50 0.12
CA ALA A 43 5.71 -1.88 1.53
C ALA A 43 4.74 -2.98 1.94
N VAL A 44 3.56 -3.02 1.35
CA VAL A 44 2.50 -4.00 1.68
C VAL A 44 2.24 -5.01 0.57
N GLU A 45 3.14 -5.09 -0.41
CA GLU A 45 3.11 -6.09 -1.47
C GLU A 45 1.79 -6.11 -2.28
N LEU A 46 1.38 -4.94 -2.79
CA LEU A 46 0.18 -4.86 -3.62
C LEU A 46 0.41 -5.28 -5.07
N SER A 47 1.66 -5.25 -5.55
CA SER A 47 1.98 -5.63 -6.92
C SER A 47 2.76 -6.95 -7.00
N ASP A 48 2.81 -7.55 -8.19
CA ASP A 48 3.56 -8.77 -8.46
C ASP A 48 5.07 -8.56 -8.45
N TRP A 49 5.50 -7.31 -8.55
CA TRP A 49 6.90 -6.95 -8.65
C TRP A 49 7.27 -5.94 -7.58
N THR A 50 8.36 -6.22 -6.90
CA THR A 50 8.89 -5.35 -5.85
C THR A 50 10.33 -4.98 -6.20
N PRO A 51 10.70 -3.68 -6.15
CA PRO A 51 12.09 -3.27 -6.35
C PRO A 51 13.02 -3.95 -5.35
N SER A 52 14.27 -4.19 -5.78
CA SER A 52 15.26 -4.89 -4.94
C SER A 52 15.63 -4.15 -3.64
N PHE A 53 15.40 -2.86 -3.58
CA PHE A 53 15.68 -2.04 -2.39
C PHE A 53 14.52 -1.98 -1.39
N VAL A 54 13.43 -2.68 -1.67
CA VAL A 54 12.23 -2.69 -0.83
C VAL A 54 12.20 -3.95 0.00
N GLU A 55 12.00 -3.79 1.30
CA GLU A 55 11.58 -4.88 2.16
C GLU A 55 10.06 -4.88 2.26
N GLU A 56 9.45 -6.03 2.12
CA GLU A 56 8.00 -6.20 2.22
C GLU A 56 7.62 -6.37 3.69
N PHE A 57 6.77 -5.48 4.20
CA PHE A 57 6.36 -5.49 5.60
C PHE A 57 5.00 -6.13 5.83
N GLY A 58 4.30 -6.53 4.77
CA GLY A 58 3.00 -7.20 4.84
C GLY A 58 2.55 -7.67 3.48
N ASP A 59 1.55 -8.56 3.46
CA ASP A 59 0.97 -9.12 2.24
C ASP A 59 -0.51 -8.74 2.15
N VAL A 60 -0.78 -7.49 1.84
CA VAL A 60 -2.14 -6.96 1.68
C VAL A 60 -2.77 -7.48 0.38
N ARG A 61 -1.95 -7.75 -0.64
CA ARG A 61 -2.44 -8.28 -1.92
C ARG A 61 -3.14 -9.61 -1.75
N ALA A 62 -2.56 -10.54 -1.00
CA ALA A 62 -3.19 -11.83 -0.72
C ALA A 62 -4.51 -11.65 0.02
N ALA A 63 -4.56 -10.77 1.03
CA ALA A 63 -5.77 -10.48 1.79
C ALA A 63 -6.88 -9.89 0.89
N MET A 64 -6.53 -8.96 0.00
CA MET A 64 -7.47 -8.38 -0.96
C MET A 64 -7.99 -9.42 -1.95
N ARG A 65 -7.11 -10.28 -2.45
CA ARG A 65 -7.47 -11.37 -3.35
C ARG A 65 -8.44 -12.34 -2.68
N ASP A 66 -8.15 -12.75 -1.46
CA ASP A 66 -8.98 -13.69 -0.70
C ASP A 66 -10.36 -13.08 -0.39
N ALA A 67 -10.42 -11.84 0.01
CA ALA A 67 -11.67 -11.14 0.29
C ALA A 67 -12.53 -10.99 -0.99
N THR A 68 -11.92 -10.63 -2.11
CA THR A 68 -12.60 -10.48 -3.39
C THR A 68 -13.12 -11.83 -3.89
N GLY A 69 -12.32 -12.89 -3.76
CA GLY A 69 -12.71 -14.24 -4.09
C GLY A 69 -13.89 -14.72 -3.25
N ALA A 70 -13.84 -14.51 -1.96
CA ALA A 70 -14.93 -14.85 -1.03
C ALA A 70 -16.23 -14.12 -1.39
N TYR A 71 -16.14 -12.85 -1.75
CA TYR A 71 -17.29 -12.08 -2.24
C TYR A 71 -17.88 -12.69 -3.51
N ALA A 72 -17.04 -12.94 -4.49
CA ALA A 72 -17.48 -13.51 -5.77
C ALA A 72 -18.16 -14.88 -5.58
N ASP A 73 -17.59 -15.74 -4.73
CA ASP A 73 -18.14 -17.05 -4.41
C ASP A 73 -19.49 -16.94 -3.69
N ALA A 74 -19.60 -16.03 -2.74
CA ALA A 74 -20.84 -15.81 -2.00
C ALA A 74 -21.98 -15.31 -2.91
N VAL A 75 -21.66 -14.44 -3.85
CA VAL A 75 -22.63 -13.98 -4.86
C VAL A 75 -23.06 -15.14 -5.77
N ALA A 76 -22.11 -15.92 -6.25
CA ALA A 76 -22.39 -17.05 -7.15
C ALA A 76 -23.22 -18.14 -6.48
N SER A 77 -23.02 -18.40 -5.19
CA SER A 77 -23.76 -19.42 -4.43
C SER A 77 -25.08 -18.93 -3.87
N GLY A 78 -25.34 -17.63 -3.92
CA GLY A 78 -26.54 -17.03 -3.34
C GLY A 78 -26.46 -16.76 -1.84
N GLU A 79 -25.30 -16.96 -1.22
CA GLU A 79 -25.08 -16.65 0.19
C GLU A 79 -25.05 -15.16 0.47
N PHE A 80 -24.69 -14.37 -0.51
CA PHE A 80 -24.71 -12.91 -0.44
C PHE A 80 -25.37 -12.33 -1.70
N PRO A 81 -26.21 -11.27 -1.62
CA PRO A 81 -26.68 -10.64 -0.40
C PRO A 81 -27.81 -11.43 0.27
N ARG A 82 -27.93 -11.29 1.58
CA ARG A 82 -29.09 -11.76 2.34
C ARG A 82 -30.10 -10.63 2.48
N ALA A 83 -31.33 -10.98 2.95
CA ALA A 83 -32.39 -9.97 3.13
C ALA A 83 -31.96 -8.79 4.01
N GLU A 84 -31.13 -9.05 5.03
CA GLU A 84 -30.60 -8.03 5.94
C GLU A 84 -29.65 -7.02 5.26
N HIS A 85 -29.12 -7.36 4.09
CA HIS A 85 -28.22 -6.48 3.31
C HIS A 85 -28.98 -5.56 2.35
N GLY A 86 -30.30 -5.75 2.22
CA GLY A 86 -31.17 -4.89 1.41
C GLY A 86 -31.70 -3.73 2.24
N GLU A 87 -31.99 -2.62 1.57
CA GLU A 87 -32.70 -1.52 2.22
C GLU A 87 -34.19 -1.85 2.26
N GLY A 88 -34.80 -1.69 3.45
CA GLY A 88 -36.23 -1.88 3.65
C GLY A 88 -36.99 -0.58 3.51
N VAL A 89 -38.16 -0.64 2.91
CA VAL A 89 -39.15 0.43 2.97
C VAL A 89 -40.48 -0.16 3.44
N GLU A 90 -41.20 0.57 4.30
CA GLU A 90 -42.49 0.11 4.82
C GLU A 90 -43.55 0.05 3.71
N ASN A 91 -43.47 0.98 2.79
CA ASN A 91 -44.40 1.09 1.68
C ASN A 91 -43.67 1.50 0.40
N LEU A 92 -43.75 0.68 -0.63
CA LEU A 92 -43.14 0.97 -1.92
C LEU A 92 -43.69 2.26 -2.57
N ASP A 93 -44.93 2.61 -2.26
CA ASP A 93 -45.55 3.83 -2.78
C ASP A 93 -44.88 5.11 -2.25
N ASP A 94 -44.16 5.03 -1.14
CA ASP A 94 -43.43 6.16 -0.57
C ASP A 94 -42.17 6.51 -1.38
N LEU A 95 -41.75 5.66 -2.30
CA LEU A 95 -40.56 5.88 -3.14
C LEU A 95 -40.81 6.83 -4.33
N TYR A 96 -42.05 7.05 -4.74
CA TYR A 96 -42.42 7.82 -5.94
C TYR A 96 -43.51 8.83 -5.67
#